data_3bdb8ce124fa99184e25f30667512753
#
_entry.id   3bdb8ce124fa99184e25f30667512753
#
_cell.length_a   1.000
_cell.length_b   1.000
_cell.length_c   1.000
_cell.angle_alpha   90.00
_cell.angle_beta   90.00
_cell.angle_gamma   90.00
#
_symmetry.space_group_name_H-M   'P 1'
#
loop_
_entity.id
_entity.type
_entity.pdbx_description
1 polymer ?
#
loop_
_entity_poly.entity_id
_entity_poly.type
_entity_poly.pdbx_seq_one_letter_code
_entity_poly.pdbx_strand_id
1 'polypeptide(L)'
;IPEGSAAVRAIASSLSAPLITKDKVIGVICLGAFGRESFSVRDQQNINALAAHGAVAFENAMLYEGLRKTYFSIINALTSAIEAKDEYTEGHSVLVSKYAVAIAQVMGLSAVTVESIQIAGLLHDLGKIGVPEEILVKKGKLTEEEYEVVKSHPEIALKILGPVEFPHFTHQESIREASPELTLS
;
A
#
# COMPACT_ATOMS: atom_id res chain seq x y z
N ILE A 1 11.62 44.51 -13.41
CA ILE A 1 10.34 43.87 -13.76
C ILE A 1 10.66 42.89 -14.88
N PRO A 2 10.54 41.59 -14.72
CA PRO A 2 10.76 40.67 -15.81
C PRO A 2 9.59 40.76 -16.79
N GLU A 3 9.86 41.26 -17.99
CA GLU A 3 8.98 41.15 -19.17
C GLU A 3 8.93 39.68 -19.57
N GLY A 4 7.79 39.03 -19.33
CA GLY A 4 7.56 37.63 -19.67
C GLY A 4 6.22 37.11 -19.14
N SER A 5 5.17 37.96 -19.08
CA SER A 5 3.83 37.44 -18.88
C SER A 5 3.41 36.71 -20.15
N ALA A 6 3.49 35.36 -20.14
CA ALA A 6 2.82 34.57 -21.14
C ALA A 6 1.35 35.02 -21.18
N ALA A 7 0.92 35.61 -22.31
CA ALA A 7 -0.45 36.04 -22.48
C ALA A 7 -1.38 34.86 -22.19
N VAL A 8 -2.17 34.97 -21.15
CA VAL A 8 -3.18 33.97 -20.81
C VAL A 8 -4.16 33.93 -21.98
N ARG A 9 -4.06 32.92 -22.83
CA ARG A 9 -4.99 32.77 -23.96
C ARG A 9 -6.36 32.48 -23.38
N ALA A 10 -7.33 33.32 -23.68
CA ALA A 10 -8.71 33.11 -23.29
C ALA A 10 -9.30 31.88 -24.01
N ILE A 11 -9.96 31.02 -23.24
CA ILE A 11 -10.73 29.91 -23.80
C ILE A 11 -11.89 30.48 -24.59
N ALA A 12 -11.94 30.19 -25.89
CA ALA A 12 -12.99 30.69 -26.80
C ALA A 12 -14.22 29.77 -26.82
N SER A 13 -14.05 28.49 -26.64
CA SER A 13 -15.12 27.50 -26.50
C SER A 13 -14.73 26.38 -25.52
N SER A 14 -15.71 25.78 -24.86
CA SER A 14 -15.51 24.65 -23.96
C SER A 14 -16.56 23.58 -24.19
N LEU A 15 -16.15 22.35 -23.93
CA LEU A 15 -17.00 21.17 -23.96
C LEU A 15 -16.76 20.36 -22.69
N SER A 16 -17.81 19.99 -21.97
CA SER A 16 -17.70 19.26 -20.72
C SER A 16 -18.61 18.07 -20.74
N ALA A 17 -18.12 16.96 -20.15
CA ALA A 17 -18.89 15.74 -19.95
C ALA A 17 -18.72 15.24 -18.53
N PRO A 18 -19.80 14.83 -17.83
CA PRO A 18 -19.71 14.30 -16.49
C PRO A 18 -19.14 12.88 -16.49
N LEU A 19 -18.32 12.57 -15.51
CA LEU A 19 -17.90 11.21 -15.15
C LEU A 19 -18.98 10.61 -14.23
N ILE A 20 -19.79 9.71 -14.78
CA ILE A 20 -20.93 9.14 -14.06
C ILE A 20 -20.66 7.65 -13.85
N THR A 21 -20.76 7.20 -12.60
CA THR A 21 -20.77 5.77 -12.25
C THR A 21 -22.07 5.44 -11.54
N LYS A 22 -22.76 4.40 -12.01
CA LYS A 22 -24.12 4.06 -11.55
C LYS A 22 -25.02 5.31 -11.59
N ASP A 23 -25.34 5.90 -10.44
CA ASP A 23 -26.20 7.08 -10.35
C ASP A 23 -25.48 8.30 -9.73
N LYS A 24 -24.13 8.28 -9.72
CA LYS A 24 -23.33 9.32 -9.06
C LYS A 24 -22.36 9.97 -10.02
N VAL A 25 -22.34 11.30 -10.03
CA VAL A 25 -21.29 12.07 -10.70
C VAL A 25 -20.06 12.10 -9.79
N ILE A 26 -18.93 11.56 -10.28
CA ILE A 26 -17.66 11.49 -9.55
C ILE A 26 -16.65 12.53 -10.02
N GLY A 27 -16.92 13.19 -11.15
CA GLY A 27 -16.07 14.21 -11.71
C GLY A 27 -16.62 14.76 -13.02
N VAL A 28 -15.84 15.63 -13.66
CA VAL A 28 -16.18 16.23 -14.96
C VAL A 28 -14.91 16.29 -15.81
N ILE A 29 -14.99 15.87 -17.07
CA ILE A 29 -13.96 16.15 -18.06
C ILE A 29 -14.32 17.43 -18.78
N CYS A 30 -13.36 18.38 -18.88
CA CYS A 30 -13.52 19.61 -19.58
C CYS A 30 -12.45 19.76 -20.67
N LEU A 31 -12.86 20.11 -21.88
CA LEU A 31 -12.00 20.50 -22.99
C LEU A 31 -12.16 21.99 -23.26
N GLY A 32 -11.05 22.70 -23.49
CA GLY A 32 -11.06 24.11 -23.87
C GLY A 32 -10.34 24.31 -25.20
N ALA A 33 -10.92 25.11 -26.10
CA ALA A 33 -10.28 25.57 -27.34
C ALA A 33 -9.95 27.05 -27.26
N PHE A 34 -8.76 27.43 -27.72
CA PHE A 34 -8.27 28.82 -27.71
C PHE A 34 -8.49 29.55 -29.00
N GLY A 35 -9.09 28.92 -30.01
CA GLY A 35 -9.43 29.48 -31.31
C GLY A 35 -10.94 29.72 -31.47
N ARG A 36 -11.35 30.22 -32.62
CA ARG A 36 -12.78 30.42 -32.97
C ARG A 36 -13.51 29.11 -33.30
N GLU A 37 -12.81 27.97 -33.26
CA GLU A 37 -13.39 26.67 -33.56
C GLU A 37 -14.37 26.30 -32.45
N SER A 38 -15.57 25.95 -32.84
CA SER A 38 -16.57 25.37 -31.94
C SER A 38 -16.49 23.86 -31.99
N PHE A 39 -16.72 23.21 -30.87
CA PHE A 39 -16.83 21.76 -30.80
C PHE A 39 -18.03 21.27 -31.63
N SER A 40 -17.81 20.18 -32.39
CA SER A 40 -18.84 19.55 -33.19
C SER A 40 -19.67 18.54 -32.36
N VAL A 41 -20.80 18.11 -32.94
CA VAL A 41 -21.61 17.01 -32.34
C VAL A 41 -20.77 15.73 -32.18
N ARG A 42 -19.84 15.49 -33.10
CA ARG A 42 -18.92 14.35 -33.02
C ARG A 42 -17.96 14.47 -31.85
N ASP A 43 -17.46 15.66 -31.55
CA ASP A 43 -16.61 15.91 -30.39
C ASP A 43 -17.37 15.67 -29.08
N GLN A 44 -18.65 16.08 -29.05
CA GLN A 44 -19.54 15.81 -27.91
C GLN A 44 -19.78 14.31 -27.71
N GLN A 45 -19.98 13.54 -28.77
CA GLN A 45 -20.13 12.09 -28.69
C GLN A 45 -18.82 11.43 -28.19
N ASN A 46 -17.69 11.90 -28.70
CA ASN A 46 -16.38 11.39 -28.32
C ASN A 46 -16.07 11.67 -26.84
N ILE A 47 -16.32 12.88 -26.36
CA ILE A 47 -16.05 13.21 -24.94
C ILE A 47 -17.00 12.45 -24.01
N ASN A 48 -18.26 12.23 -24.40
CA ASN A 48 -19.19 11.44 -23.61
C ASN A 48 -18.75 9.97 -23.54
N ALA A 49 -18.29 9.38 -24.63
CA ALA A 49 -17.72 8.02 -24.60
C ALA A 49 -16.46 7.94 -23.75
N LEU A 50 -15.55 8.91 -23.89
CA LEU A 50 -14.36 9.01 -23.05
C LEU A 50 -14.71 9.19 -21.57
N ALA A 51 -15.68 10.02 -21.26
CA ALA A 51 -16.15 10.25 -19.88
C ALA A 51 -16.75 8.98 -19.27
N ALA A 52 -17.50 8.21 -20.04
CA ALA A 52 -18.06 6.93 -19.56
C ALA A 52 -16.96 5.91 -19.22
N HIS A 53 -15.96 5.73 -20.10
CA HIS A 53 -14.82 4.85 -19.82
C HIS A 53 -13.93 5.40 -18.69
N GLY A 54 -13.68 6.69 -18.70
CA GLY A 54 -12.90 7.37 -17.66
C GLY A 54 -13.55 7.25 -16.28
N ALA A 55 -14.88 7.32 -16.20
CA ALA A 55 -15.61 7.16 -14.96
C ALA A 55 -15.37 5.77 -14.33
N VAL A 56 -15.47 4.72 -15.14
CA VAL A 56 -15.23 3.33 -14.66
C VAL A 56 -13.77 3.17 -14.22
N ALA A 57 -12.81 3.66 -15.00
CA ALA A 57 -11.40 3.57 -14.66
C ALA A 57 -11.08 4.31 -13.35
N PHE A 58 -11.64 5.49 -13.17
CA PHE A 58 -11.44 6.29 -11.97
C PHE A 58 -12.12 5.67 -10.73
N GLU A 59 -13.34 5.14 -10.89
CA GLU A 59 -14.02 4.41 -9.80
C GLU A 59 -13.22 3.20 -9.37
N ASN A 60 -12.72 2.40 -10.30
CA ASN A 60 -11.87 1.24 -10.00
C ASN A 60 -10.59 1.66 -9.25
N ALA A 61 -9.94 2.75 -9.68
CA ALA A 61 -8.76 3.26 -9.00
C ALA A 61 -9.07 3.72 -7.56
N MET A 62 -10.19 4.40 -7.34
CA MET A 62 -10.64 4.81 -6.01
C MET A 62 -10.98 3.60 -5.11
N LEU A 63 -11.65 2.59 -5.66
CA LEU A 63 -11.97 1.36 -4.93
C LEU A 63 -10.70 0.61 -4.52
N TYR A 64 -9.74 0.50 -5.44
CA TYR A 64 -8.45 -0.13 -5.18
C TYR A 64 -7.67 0.60 -4.07
N GLU A 65 -7.60 1.93 -4.15
CA GLU A 65 -6.94 2.74 -3.13
C GLU A 65 -7.65 2.65 -1.77
N GLY A 66 -8.98 2.62 -1.77
CA GLY A 66 -9.77 2.39 -0.56
C GLY A 66 -9.50 1.02 0.08
N LEU A 67 -9.48 -0.03 -0.72
CA LEU A 67 -9.15 -1.39 -0.28
C LEU A 67 -7.75 -1.46 0.30
N ARG A 68 -6.77 -0.86 -0.38
CA ARG A 68 -5.38 -0.79 0.07
C ARG A 68 -5.26 -0.07 1.43
N LYS A 69 -5.94 1.05 1.62
CA LYS A 69 -5.96 1.76 2.91
C LYS A 69 -6.56 0.90 4.02
N THR A 70 -7.67 0.20 3.74
CA THR A 70 -8.30 -0.70 4.70
C THR A 70 -7.36 -1.85 5.07
N TYR A 71 -6.70 -2.45 4.09
CA TYR A 71 -5.71 -3.49 4.28
C TYR A 71 -4.57 -3.06 5.24
N PHE A 72 -3.94 -1.91 4.97
CA PHE A 72 -2.90 -1.37 5.86
C PHE A 72 -3.43 -0.99 7.25
N SER A 73 -4.68 -0.52 7.35
CA SER A 73 -5.29 -0.23 8.65
C SER A 73 -5.46 -1.49 9.50
N ILE A 74 -5.84 -2.62 8.87
CA ILE A 74 -5.96 -3.91 9.56
C ILE A 74 -4.58 -4.40 10.02
N ILE A 75 -3.56 -4.32 9.16
CA ILE A 75 -2.18 -4.70 9.53
C ILE A 75 -1.70 -3.87 10.71
N ASN A 76 -1.87 -2.55 10.67
CA ASN A 76 -1.46 -1.67 11.77
C ASN A 76 -2.21 -2.00 13.06
N ALA A 77 -3.52 -2.29 12.99
CA ALA A 77 -4.28 -2.68 14.16
C ALA A 77 -3.79 -4.00 14.78
N LEU A 78 -3.45 -4.99 13.94
CA LEU A 78 -2.84 -6.24 14.40
C LEU A 78 -1.48 -6.00 15.04
N THR A 79 -0.62 -5.19 14.41
CA THR A 79 0.69 -4.79 14.95
C THR A 79 0.53 -4.15 16.32
N SER A 80 -0.37 -3.18 16.45
CA SER A 80 -0.62 -2.50 17.73
C SER A 80 -1.15 -3.47 18.81
N ALA A 81 -1.99 -4.44 18.43
CA ALA A 81 -2.49 -5.44 19.38
C ALA A 81 -1.39 -6.37 19.90
N ILE A 82 -0.36 -6.64 19.08
CA ILE A 82 0.80 -7.44 19.48
C ILE A 82 1.73 -6.62 20.36
N GLU A 83 2.02 -5.38 19.97
CA GLU A 83 2.86 -4.46 20.74
C GLU A 83 2.25 -4.14 22.11
N ALA A 84 0.92 -4.11 22.23
CA ALA A 84 0.23 -3.94 23.52
C ALA A 84 0.49 -5.09 24.51
N LYS A 85 0.95 -6.26 24.03
CA LYS A 85 1.33 -7.40 24.87
C LYS A 85 2.79 -7.31 25.36
N ASP A 86 3.60 -6.44 24.77
CA ASP A 86 5.03 -6.28 25.06
C ASP A 86 5.32 -4.79 25.34
N GLU A 87 5.34 -4.40 26.62
CA GLU A 87 5.48 -3.00 27.07
C GLU A 87 6.69 -2.24 26.50
N TYR A 88 7.67 -2.96 25.93
CA TYR A 88 8.90 -2.37 25.39
C TYR A 88 8.84 -2.08 23.88
N THR A 89 7.77 -2.43 23.17
CA THR A 89 7.74 -2.43 21.71
C THR A 89 6.75 -1.45 21.08
N GLU A 90 6.14 -0.54 21.82
CA GLU A 90 5.21 0.45 21.25
C GLU A 90 5.87 1.25 20.12
N GLY A 91 5.32 1.14 18.91
CA GLY A 91 5.84 1.78 17.70
C GLY A 91 7.11 1.18 17.11
N HIS A 92 7.65 0.10 17.69
CA HIS A 92 8.85 -0.57 17.19
C HIS A 92 8.67 -1.11 15.77
N SER A 93 7.62 -1.86 15.51
CA SER A 93 7.36 -2.48 14.21
C SER A 93 7.17 -1.44 13.10
N VAL A 94 6.52 -0.31 13.43
CA VAL A 94 6.38 0.82 12.50
C VAL A 94 7.74 1.41 12.17
N LEU A 95 8.63 1.55 13.15
CA LEU A 95 9.97 2.10 12.97
C LEU A 95 10.85 1.14 12.16
N VAL A 96 10.83 -0.15 12.48
CA VAL A 96 11.53 -1.20 11.72
C VAL A 96 11.09 -1.19 10.26
N SER A 97 9.77 -1.18 10.03
CA SER A 97 9.20 -1.11 8.68
C SER A 97 9.66 0.13 7.91
N LYS A 98 9.67 1.31 8.54
CA LYS A 98 10.15 2.55 7.92
C LYS A 98 11.62 2.48 7.51
N TYR A 99 12.49 1.96 8.38
CA TYR A 99 13.90 1.81 8.04
C TYR A 99 14.13 0.78 6.93
N ALA A 100 13.44 -0.36 6.99
CA ALA A 100 13.54 -1.38 5.97
C ALA A 100 13.10 -0.86 4.59
N VAL A 101 12.00 -0.10 4.54
CA VAL A 101 11.51 0.56 3.32
C VAL A 101 12.54 1.58 2.80
N ALA A 102 13.11 2.42 3.66
CA ALA A 102 14.10 3.41 3.24
C ALA A 102 15.34 2.74 2.63
N ILE A 103 15.82 1.66 3.24
CA ILE A 103 16.94 0.87 2.72
C ILE A 103 16.57 0.26 1.36
N ALA A 104 15.40 -0.38 1.25
CA ALA A 104 14.94 -1.02 0.03
C ALA A 104 14.81 -0.01 -1.14
N GLN A 105 14.35 1.20 -0.86
CA GLN A 105 14.25 2.28 -1.86
C GLN A 105 15.64 2.74 -2.33
N VAL A 106 16.60 2.92 -1.42
CA VAL A 106 17.98 3.28 -1.76
C VAL A 106 18.66 2.17 -2.59
N MET A 107 18.33 0.90 -2.31
CA MET A 107 18.79 -0.25 -3.10
C MET A 107 18.15 -0.32 -4.49
N GLY A 108 17.15 0.50 -4.80
CA GLY A 108 16.46 0.51 -6.09
C GLY A 108 15.53 -0.67 -6.30
N LEU A 109 15.02 -1.29 -5.22
CA LEU A 109 14.10 -2.42 -5.33
C LEU A 109 12.75 -1.98 -5.92
N SER A 110 12.03 -2.92 -6.55
CA SER A 110 10.73 -2.64 -7.16
C SER A 110 9.70 -2.16 -6.13
N ALA A 111 8.71 -1.38 -6.56
CA ALA A 111 7.64 -0.90 -5.68
C ALA A 111 6.90 -2.07 -4.98
N VAL A 112 6.72 -3.19 -5.68
CA VAL A 112 6.12 -4.42 -5.15
C VAL A 112 6.98 -5.00 -4.03
N THR A 113 8.30 -5.10 -4.23
CA THR A 113 9.24 -5.60 -3.23
C THR A 113 9.29 -4.67 -2.01
N VAL A 114 9.29 -3.35 -2.23
CA VAL A 114 9.26 -2.35 -1.14
C VAL A 114 8.00 -2.49 -0.30
N GLU A 115 6.83 -2.69 -0.92
CA GLU A 115 5.57 -2.92 -0.19
C GLU A 115 5.60 -4.24 0.60
N SER A 116 6.15 -5.30 0.02
CA SER A 116 6.36 -6.58 0.71
C SER A 116 7.25 -6.44 1.94
N ILE A 117 8.35 -5.69 1.83
CA ILE A 117 9.26 -5.40 2.94
C ILE A 117 8.55 -4.55 4.02
N GLN A 118 7.72 -3.60 3.61
CA GLN A 118 6.92 -2.80 4.54
C GLN A 118 6.01 -3.68 5.39
N ILE A 119 5.27 -4.60 4.76
CA ILE A 119 4.35 -5.53 5.43
C ILE A 119 5.13 -6.49 6.34
N ALA A 120 6.24 -7.05 5.85
CA ALA A 120 7.09 -7.93 6.64
C ALA A 120 7.63 -7.22 7.89
N GLY A 121 8.07 -5.96 7.76
CA GLY A 121 8.54 -5.16 8.89
C GLY A 121 7.44 -4.88 9.92
N LEU A 122 6.19 -4.68 9.50
CA LEU A 122 5.07 -4.49 10.41
C LEU A 122 4.68 -5.78 11.14
N LEU A 123 4.80 -6.93 10.48
CA LEU A 123 4.31 -8.22 10.99
C LEU A 123 5.41 -9.14 11.53
N HIS A 124 6.68 -8.70 11.55
CA HIS A 124 7.81 -9.56 11.93
C HIS A 124 7.66 -10.18 13.33
N ASP A 125 7.04 -9.47 14.23
CA ASP A 125 6.81 -9.87 15.63
C ASP A 125 5.41 -10.49 15.87
N LEU A 126 4.61 -10.73 14.82
CA LEU A 126 3.26 -11.29 14.92
C LEU A 126 3.21 -12.59 15.74
N GLY A 127 4.22 -13.40 15.62
CA GLY A 127 4.30 -14.68 16.34
C GLY A 127 4.43 -14.57 17.85
N LYS A 128 4.78 -13.40 18.40
CA LYS A 128 4.78 -13.14 19.84
C LYS A 128 3.40 -13.37 20.49
N ILE A 129 2.33 -13.36 19.70
CA ILE A 129 0.99 -13.72 20.19
C ILE A 129 0.95 -15.12 20.80
N GLY A 130 1.77 -16.04 20.28
CA GLY A 130 1.89 -17.42 20.78
C GLY A 130 2.89 -17.60 21.93
N VAL A 131 3.62 -16.55 22.31
CA VAL A 131 4.55 -16.60 23.45
C VAL A 131 3.79 -16.26 24.73
N PRO A 132 3.97 -17.02 25.83
CA PRO A 132 3.37 -16.70 27.12
C PRO A 132 3.75 -15.30 27.60
N GLU A 133 2.76 -14.56 28.08
CA GLU A 133 2.95 -13.17 28.53
C GLU A 133 3.99 -13.07 29.67
N GLU A 134 3.99 -14.04 30.59
CA GLU A 134 4.94 -14.14 31.71
C GLU A 134 6.41 -14.13 31.26
N ILE A 135 6.67 -14.67 30.05
CA ILE A 135 8.02 -14.67 29.44
C ILE A 135 8.32 -13.31 28.82
N LEU A 136 7.35 -12.69 28.12
CA LEU A 136 7.55 -11.41 27.43
C LEU A 136 7.75 -10.25 28.39
N VAL A 137 7.02 -10.23 29.54
CA VAL A 137 7.09 -9.15 30.53
C VAL A 137 8.09 -9.42 31.66
N LYS A 138 8.87 -10.50 31.58
CA LYS A 138 9.81 -10.92 32.61
C LYS A 138 10.87 -9.86 32.88
N LYS A 139 10.91 -9.37 34.11
CA LYS A 139 11.97 -8.45 34.55
C LYS A 139 13.23 -9.26 34.89
N GLY A 140 14.18 -9.28 33.96
CA GLY A 140 15.45 -9.98 34.15
C GLY A 140 15.84 -10.85 32.95
N LYS A 141 16.87 -11.67 33.13
CA LYS A 141 17.32 -12.57 32.06
C LYS A 141 16.36 -13.74 31.89
N LEU A 142 16.07 -14.09 30.65
CA LEU A 142 15.35 -15.31 30.32
C LEU A 142 16.25 -16.53 30.61
N THR A 143 15.66 -17.64 31.02
CA THR A 143 16.35 -18.93 30.98
C THR A 143 16.55 -19.38 29.54
N GLU A 144 17.37 -20.42 29.32
CA GLU A 144 17.59 -20.94 27.97
C GLU A 144 16.28 -21.49 27.37
N GLU A 145 15.47 -22.16 28.18
CA GLU A 145 14.16 -22.69 27.76
C GLU A 145 13.18 -21.56 27.39
N GLU A 146 13.12 -20.52 28.20
CA GLU A 146 12.28 -19.35 27.93
C GLU A 146 12.74 -18.62 26.66
N TYR A 147 14.06 -18.52 26.46
CA TYR A 147 14.63 -17.89 25.27
C TYR A 147 14.30 -18.67 24.00
N GLU A 148 14.35 -20.01 24.03
CA GLU A 148 13.94 -20.86 22.91
C GLU A 148 12.44 -20.70 22.59
N VAL A 149 11.59 -20.51 23.60
CA VAL A 149 10.17 -20.19 23.39
C VAL A 149 10.01 -18.84 22.64
N VAL A 150 10.75 -17.81 23.04
CA VAL A 150 10.70 -16.52 22.33
C VAL A 150 11.24 -16.67 20.90
N LYS A 151 12.32 -17.39 20.69
CA LYS A 151 12.91 -17.64 19.36
C LYS A 151 11.97 -18.36 18.39
N SER A 152 10.95 -19.05 18.88
CA SER A 152 9.96 -19.73 18.02
C SER A 152 8.94 -18.78 17.39
N HIS A 153 8.90 -17.48 17.76
CA HIS A 153 7.90 -16.55 17.24
C HIS A 153 7.88 -16.42 15.70
N PRO A 154 9.01 -16.49 14.95
CA PRO A 154 8.91 -16.41 13.49
C PRO A 154 8.17 -17.60 12.88
N GLU A 155 8.34 -18.81 13.45
CA GLU A 155 7.61 -20.00 12.99
C GLU A 155 6.11 -19.90 13.31
N ILE A 156 5.76 -19.31 14.45
CA ILE A 156 4.36 -19.04 14.81
C ILE A 156 3.77 -17.99 13.87
N ALA A 157 4.52 -16.93 13.56
CA ALA A 157 4.09 -15.93 12.57
C ALA A 157 3.82 -16.56 11.20
N LEU A 158 4.70 -17.44 10.72
CA LEU A 158 4.50 -18.17 9.47
C LEU A 158 3.25 -19.06 9.48
N LYS A 159 2.95 -19.72 10.60
CA LYS A 159 1.72 -20.51 10.76
C LYS A 159 0.46 -19.63 10.71
N ILE A 160 0.50 -18.47 11.34
CA ILE A 160 -0.62 -17.51 11.34
C ILE A 160 -0.84 -16.92 9.95
N LEU A 161 0.25 -16.53 9.27
CA LEU A 161 0.19 -15.86 7.97
C LEU A 161 0.05 -16.83 6.79
N GLY A 162 0.33 -18.12 6.99
CA GLY A 162 0.28 -19.13 5.93
C GLY A 162 -1.02 -19.18 5.11
N PRO A 163 -2.22 -19.01 5.73
CA PRO A 163 -3.49 -18.95 5.00
C PRO A 163 -3.76 -17.60 4.33
N VAL A 164 -2.95 -16.55 4.57
CA VAL A 164 -3.18 -15.21 4.05
C VAL A 164 -2.56 -15.07 2.66
N GLU A 165 -3.39 -14.80 1.66
CA GLU A 165 -2.94 -14.45 0.33
C GLU A 165 -2.59 -12.95 0.28
N PHE A 166 -1.31 -12.64 0.19
CA PHE A 166 -0.85 -11.28 0.00
C PHE A 166 -0.84 -10.94 -1.50
N PRO A 167 -1.43 -9.82 -1.94
CA PRO A 167 -1.64 -9.50 -3.36
C PRO A 167 -0.36 -9.50 -4.22
N HIS A 168 0.80 -9.37 -3.60
CA HIS A 168 2.09 -9.25 -4.27
C HIS A 168 3.07 -10.41 -3.98
N PHE A 169 2.68 -11.38 -3.14
CA PHE A 169 3.48 -12.55 -2.81
C PHE A 169 3.17 -13.77 -3.69
N THR A 170 2.46 -13.60 -4.81
CA THR A 170 2.02 -14.69 -5.67
C THR A 170 3.14 -15.40 -6.44
N HIS A 171 4.40 -15.03 -6.26
CA HIS A 171 5.51 -15.78 -6.80
C HIS A 171 6.42 -16.31 -5.70
N GLN A 172 6.19 -17.58 -5.33
CA GLN A 172 7.14 -18.40 -4.55
C GLN A 172 8.56 -18.41 -5.18
N GLU A 173 8.70 -17.99 -6.42
CA GLU A 173 9.98 -17.85 -7.12
C GLU A 173 10.83 -16.69 -6.62
N SER A 174 10.22 -15.57 -6.23
CA SER A 174 10.99 -14.39 -5.79
C SER A 174 11.75 -14.58 -4.47
N ILE A 175 11.26 -15.47 -3.59
CA ILE A 175 11.94 -15.77 -2.32
C ILE A 175 13.09 -16.75 -2.55
N ARG A 176 12.95 -17.68 -3.51
CA ARG A 176 14.03 -18.63 -3.86
C ARG A 176 15.19 -17.96 -4.59
N GLU A 177 14.93 -16.94 -5.40
CA GLU A 177 15.97 -16.19 -6.11
C GLU A 177 16.73 -15.22 -5.19
N ALA A 178 16.07 -14.66 -4.16
CA ALA A 178 16.71 -13.74 -3.21
C ALA A 178 17.57 -14.43 -2.15
N SER A 179 17.42 -15.74 -1.94
CA SER A 179 18.19 -16.48 -0.93
C SER A 179 18.40 -17.93 -1.35
N PRO A 180 19.35 -18.21 -2.26
CA PRO A 180 19.65 -19.57 -2.70
C PRO A 180 20.21 -20.46 -1.57
N GLU A 181 20.62 -19.88 -0.44
CA GLU A 181 21.32 -20.58 0.65
C GLU A 181 20.43 -20.90 1.86
N LEU A 182 19.14 -20.56 1.84
CA LEU A 182 18.20 -20.88 2.93
C LEU A 182 17.38 -22.16 2.69
N THR A 183 17.88 -23.06 1.85
CA THR A 183 17.40 -24.43 1.83
C THR A 183 18.01 -25.16 3.01
N LEU A 184 17.32 -25.10 4.15
CA LEU A 184 17.62 -25.94 5.31
C LEU A 184 17.43 -27.40 4.93
N SER A 185 18.56 -28.12 4.94
CA SER A 185 18.65 -29.58 4.99
C SER A 185 18.02 -30.11 6.28
#